data_eee24e6b69b653c258247c94466cd731
#
_entry.id   eee24e6b69b653c258247c94466cd731
#
_cell.length_a   1.000
_cell.length_b   1.000
_cell.length_c   1.000
_cell.angle_alpha   90.00
_cell.angle_beta   90.00
_cell.angle_gamma   90.00
#
_symmetry.space_group_name_H-M   'P 1'
#
loop_
_entity.id
_entity.type
_entity.pdbx_description
1 polymer ?
#
loop_
_entity_poly.entity_id
_entity_poly.type
_entity_poly.pdbx_seq_one_letter_code
_entity_poly.pdbx_strand_id
1 'polypeptide(L)'
;MPRRPSALTVVSFVILCLAGAAFLWLRVQTPTPIRIGVLHSLTGTMAASEKPLVDAVSLAVEEINAAGGLLGQPVEIVLADGRSDWPTFAREAERLITEAQVSALFGCWTSACRKAVLPVVEGHQHLMFYPVQYEGMEQSRHLLYTGAAPNQQIVPGAHWA
;
A
#
# COMPACT_ATOMS: atom_id res chain seq x y z
N MET A 1 32.15 -27.17 51.60
CA MET A 1 30.80 -27.55 51.19
C MET A 1 30.13 -26.33 50.54
N PRO A 2 29.67 -26.38 49.29
CA PRO A 2 28.97 -25.26 48.69
C PRO A 2 27.61 -25.04 49.39
N ARG A 3 27.35 -23.79 49.78
CA ARG A 3 26.07 -23.42 50.41
C ARG A 3 24.95 -23.55 49.39
N ARG A 4 23.91 -24.31 49.70
CA ARG A 4 22.70 -24.38 48.86
C ARG A 4 22.03 -23.00 48.83
N PRO A 5 21.62 -22.49 47.62
CA PRO A 5 20.96 -21.21 47.55
C PRO A 5 19.65 -21.24 48.34
N SER A 6 19.32 -20.12 48.99
CA SER A 6 18.06 -20.03 49.75
C SER A 6 16.87 -20.05 48.78
N ALA A 7 15.71 -20.54 49.24
CA ALA A 7 14.49 -20.55 48.42
C ALA A 7 14.16 -19.14 47.86
N LEU A 8 14.46 -18.10 48.62
CA LEU A 8 14.26 -16.70 48.19
C LEU A 8 15.15 -16.34 47.01
N THR A 9 16.42 -16.80 46.98
CA THR A 9 17.35 -16.53 45.86
C THR A 9 16.90 -17.22 44.55
N VAL A 10 16.38 -18.46 44.68
CA VAL A 10 15.87 -19.21 43.55
C VAL A 10 14.61 -18.55 42.97
N VAL A 11 13.68 -18.13 43.81
CA VAL A 11 12.45 -17.45 43.41
C VAL A 11 12.76 -16.11 42.72
N SER A 12 13.68 -15.30 43.29
CA SER A 12 14.08 -14.03 42.65
C SER A 12 14.72 -14.23 41.28
N PHE A 13 15.56 -15.27 41.12
CA PHE A 13 16.19 -15.59 39.85
C PHE A 13 15.14 -16.01 38.78
N VAL A 14 14.17 -16.84 39.17
CA VAL A 14 13.08 -17.26 38.28
C VAL A 14 12.22 -16.07 37.81
N ILE A 15 11.88 -15.18 38.75
CA ILE A 15 11.11 -13.95 38.41
C ILE A 15 11.90 -13.06 37.41
N LEU A 16 13.21 -12.91 37.64
CA LEU A 16 14.06 -12.11 36.76
C LEU A 16 14.16 -12.72 35.34
N CYS A 17 14.29 -14.04 35.26
CA CYS A 17 14.30 -14.77 33.98
C CYS A 17 12.96 -14.66 33.24
N LEU A 18 11.84 -14.79 33.95
CA LEU A 18 10.49 -14.63 33.37
C LEU A 18 10.25 -13.20 32.90
N ALA A 19 10.66 -12.20 33.68
CA ALA A 19 10.57 -10.79 33.29
C ALA A 19 11.45 -10.49 32.07
N GLY A 20 12.67 -11.04 32.04
CA GLY A 20 13.57 -10.92 30.88
C GLY A 20 12.99 -11.59 29.62
N ALA A 21 12.44 -12.79 29.76
CA ALA A 21 11.79 -13.50 28.65
C ALA A 21 10.55 -12.77 28.17
N ALA A 22 9.71 -12.25 29.05
CA ALA A 22 8.54 -11.44 28.69
C ALA A 22 8.95 -10.14 27.99
N PHE A 23 10.00 -9.47 28.46
CA PHE A 23 10.55 -8.26 27.81
C PHE A 23 11.10 -8.54 26.40
N LEU A 24 11.83 -9.64 26.22
CA LEU A 24 12.31 -10.10 24.92
C LEU A 24 11.15 -10.46 24.00
N TRP A 25 10.14 -11.16 24.49
CA TRP A 25 8.96 -11.54 23.73
C TRP A 25 8.17 -10.32 23.23
N LEU A 26 7.99 -9.29 24.07
CA LEU A 26 7.37 -8.03 23.72
C LEU A 26 8.18 -7.22 22.68
N ARG A 27 9.51 -7.40 22.64
CA ARG A 27 10.39 -6.74 21.66
C ARG A 27 10.44 -7.44 20.31
N VAL A 28 10.07 -8.72 20.23
CA VAL A 28 10.14 -9.56 19.02
C VAL A 28 8.84 -9.50 18.20
N GLN A 29 7.80 -8.86 18.69
CA GLN A 29 6.59 -8.66 17.88
C GLN A 29 6.89 -7.63 16.78
N THR A 30 7.27 -8.13 15.61
CA THR A 30 7.31 -7.29 14.40
C THR A 30 5.91 -6.78 14.09
N PRO A 31 5.69 -5.47 13.97
CA PRO A 31 4.37 -4.94 13.64
C PRO A 31 3.86 -5.54 12.34
N THR A 32 2.60 -5.91 12.30
CA THR A 32 1.97 -6.38 11.06
C THR A 32 2.07 -5.29 10.00
N PRO A 33 2.58 -5.58 8.80
CA PRO A 33 2.74 -4.56 7.78
C PRO A 33 1.39 -4.03 7.26
N ILE A 34 1.37 -2.75 6.93
CA ILE A 34 0.27 -2.14 6.19
C ILE A 34 0.48 -2.50 4.72
N ARG A 35 -0.40 -3.31 4.15
CA ARG A 35 -0.32 -3.70 2.75
C ARG A 35 -1.01 -2.68 1.85
N ILE A 36 -0.33 -2.27 0.79
CA ILE A 36 -0.90 -1.45 -0.28
C ILE A 36 -0.85 -2.22 -1.59
N GLY A 37 -1.91 -2.16 -2.38
CA GLY A 37 -1.97 -2.74 -3.71
C GLY A 37 -1.43 -1.76 -4.75
N VAL A 38 -0.45 -2.16 -5.54
CA VAL A 38 0.07 -1.38 -6.66
C VAL A 38 -0.30 -2.08 -7.96
N LEU A 39 -1.23 -1.48 -8.71
CA LEU A 39 -1.86 -2.08 -9.88
C LEU A 39 -1.55 -1.26 -11.13
N HIS A 40 -0.59 -1.73 -11.89
CA HIS A 40 -0.12 -1.13 -13.13
C HIS A 40 0.16 -2.18 -14.20
N SER A 41 0.29 -1.77 -15.46
CA SER A 41 0.75 -2.66 -16.53
C SER A 41 2.26 -2.86 -16.43
N LEU A 42 2.68 -4.06 -16.05
CA LEU A 42 4.09 -4.46 -16.08
C LEU A 42 4.44 -5.12 -17.43
N THR A 43 3.40 -5.57 -18.15
CA THR A 43 3.49 -6.15 -19.50
C THR A 43 2.47 -5.51 -20.42
N GLY A 44 2.61 -5.75 -21.73
CA GLY A 44 1.74 -5.17 -22.76
C GLY A 44 2.14 -3.76 -23.18
N THR A 45 1.27 -3.10 -23.94
CA THR A 45 1.55 -1.83 -24.62
C THR A 45 1.78 -0.65 -23.68
N MET A 46 1.18 -0.66 -22.49
CA MET A 46 1.29 0.42 -21.51
C MET A 46 2.47 0.26 -20.55
N ALA A 47 3.18 -0.87 -20.59
CA ALA A 47 4.25 -1.17 -19.64
C ALA A 47 5.37 -0.11 -19.59
N ALA A 48 5.72 0.46 -20.74
CA ALA A 48 6.76 1.50 -20.81
C ALA A 48 6.39 2.77 -20.05
N SER A 49 5.08 3.11 -20.02
CA SER A 49 4.56 4.29 -19.31
C SER A 49 4.28 4.04 -17.84
N GLU A 50 3.90 2.80 -17.49
CA GLU A 50 3.41 2.49 -16.15
C GLU A 50 4.48 1.94 -15.20
N LYS A 51 5.56 1.29 -15.71
CA LYS A 51 6.68 0.84 -14.87
C LYS A 51 7.32 1.95 -14.05
N PRO A 52 7.60 3.14 -14.60
CA PRO A 52 8.16 4.23 -13.79
C PRO A 52 7.28 4.68 -12.62
N LEU A 53 5.96 4.49 -12.72
CA LEU A 53 5.04 4.78 -11.60
C LEU A 53 5.22 3.75 -10.47
N VAL A 54 5.44 2.49 -10.82
CA VAL A 54 5.75 1.44 -9.84
C VAL A 54 7.07 1.74 -9.12
N ASP A 55 8.08 2.17 -9.86
CA ASP A 55 9.37 2.56 -9.30
C ASP A 55 9.23 3.76 -8.34
N ALA A 56 8.41 4.75 -8.71
CA ALA A 56 8.12 5.90 -7.86
C ALA A 56 7.41 5.51 -6.55
N VAL A 57 6.41 4.61 -6.61
CA VAL A 57 5.74 4.09 -5.41
C VAL A 57 6.73 3.29 -4.55
N SER A 58 7.58 2.48 -5.17
CA SER A 58 8.59 1.69 -4.46
C SER A 58 9.56 2.59 -3.70
N LEU A 59 10.07 3.64 -4.34
CA LEU A 59 10.94 4.63 -3.71
C LEU A 59 10.25 5.31 -2.51
N ALA A 60 9.00 5.75 -2.69
CA ALA A 60 8.24 6.37 -1.60
C ALA A 60 8.04 5.41 -0.40
N VAL A 61 7.77 4.14 -0.67
CA VAL A 61 7.63 3.11 0.39
C VAL A 61 8.96 2.85 1.09
N GLU A 62 10.07 2.81 0.35
CA GLU A 62 11.41 2.68 0.94
C GLU A 62 11.71 3.85 1.89
N GLU A 63 11.43 5.09 1.47
CA GLU A 63 11.62 6.28 2.30
C GLU A 63 10.74 6.25 3.56
N ILE A 64 9.44 5.89 3.44
CA ILE A 64 8.53 5.74 4.57
C ILE A 64 9.05 4.69 5.55
N ASN A 65 9.46 3.53 5.04
CA ASN A 65 9.96 2.44 5.88
C ASN A 65 11.30 2.80 6.55
N ALA A 66 12.19 3.51 5.87
CA ALA A 66 13.43 4.01 6.45
C ALA A 66 13.19 5.04 7.57
N ALA A 67 12.08 5.79 7.50
CA ALA A 67 11.65 6.72 8.53
C ALA A 67 10.92 6.07 9.71
N GLY A 68 10.76 4.73 9.72
CA GLY A 68 10.10 3.98 10.80
C GLY A 68 8.70 3.48 10.44
N GLY A 69 8.31 3.55 9.17
CA GLY A 69 7.03 3.07 8.68
C GLY A 69 5.87 4.04 8.90
N LEU A 70 4.68 3.62 8.54
CA LEU A 70 3.45 4.37 8.74
C LEU A 70 2.82 3.94 10.08
N LEU A 71 2.63 4.89 11.00
CA LEU A 71 2.12 4.61 12.34
C LEU A 71 2.95 3.54 13.11
N GLY A 72 4.25 3.48 12.86
CA GLY A 72 5.15 2.49 13.46
C GLY A 72 5.05 1.09 12.85
N GLN A 73 4.35 0.94 11.72
CA GLN A 73 4.21 -0.31 10.97
C GLN A 73 4.91 -0.18 9.61
N PRO A 74 5.64 -1.20 9.16
CA PRO A 74 6.21 -1.17 7.81
C PRO A 74 5.09 -1.20 6.76
N VAL A 75 5.32 -0.53 5.62
CA VAL A 75 4.46 -0.61 4.45
C VAL A 75 4.98 -1.71 3.52
N GLU A 76 4.09 -2.59 3.07
CA GLU A 76 4.37 -3.68 2.13
C GLU A 76 3.62 -3.44 0.82
N ILE A 77 4.33 -3.51 -0.30
CA ILE A 77 3.72 -3.42 -1.63
C ILE A 77 3.28 -4.81 -2.08
N VAL A 78 2.01 -4.93 -2.46
CA VAL A 78 1.49 -6.08 -3.19
C VAL A 78 1.29 -5.67 -4.64
N LEU A 79 2.23 -6.05 -5.50
CA LEU A 79 2.24 -5.68 -6.90
C LEU A 79 1.33 -6.57 -7.73
N ALA A 80 0.60 -5.99 -8.69
CA ALA A 80 -0.23 -6.71 -9.65
C ALA A 80 -0.03 -6.16 -11.07
N ASP A 81 0.00 -7.07 -12.04
CA ASP A 81 0.16 -6.75 -13.46
C ASP A 81 -1.20 -6.71 -14.17
N GLY A 82 -1.64 -5.53 -14.57
CA GLY A 82 -2.85 -5.31 -15.34
C GLY A 82 -2.74 -5.68 -16.82
N ARG A 83 -1.53 -5.99 -17.31
CA ARG A 83 -1.22 -6.50 -18.66
C ARG A 83 -1.75 -5.65 -19.81
N SER A 84 -1.98 -4.36 -19.56
CA SER A 84 -2.63 -3.44 -20.51
C SER A 84 -4.01 -3.91 -20.98
N ASP A 85 -4.71 -4.70 -20.15
CA ASP A 85 -6.00 -5.30 -20.42
C ASP A 85 -7.01 -4.95 -19.31
N TRP A 86 -8.04 -4.18 -19.64
CA TRP A 86 -8.95 -3.61 -18.66
C TRP A 86 -9.73 -4.65 -17.84
N PRO A 87 -10.24 -5.75 -18.41
CA PRO A 87 -10.78 -6.85 -17.63
C PRO A 87 -9.78 -7.46 -16.65
N THR A 88 -8.50 -7.55 -17.02
CA THR A 88 -7.44 -8.03 -16.13
C THR A 88 -7.22 -7.05 -14.99
N PHE A 89 -7.20 -5.74 -15.23
CA PHE A 89 -7.13 -4.74 -14.15
C PHE A 89 -8.28 -4.90 -13.15
N ALA A 90 -9.51 -5.09 -13.61
CA ALA A 90 -10.66 -5.29 -12.72
C ALA A 90 -10.51 -6.56 -11.87
N ARG A 91 -10.09 -7.68 -12.46
CA ARG A 91 -9.84 -8.95 -11.72
C ARG A 91 -8.70 -8.82 -10.70
N GLU A 92 -7.62 -8.17 -11.09
CA GLU A 92 -6.49 -7.95 -10.19
C GLU A 92 -6.84 -6.99 -9.05
N ALA A 93 -7.66 -5.97 -9.28
CA ALA A 93 -8.19 -5.11 -8.24
C ALA A 93 -9.03 -5.93 -7.24
N GLU A 94 -9.94 -6.78 -7.74
CA GLU A 94 -10.74 -7.70 -6.92
C GLU A 94 -9.85 -8.60 -6.05
N ARG A 95 -8.84 -9.23 -6.64
CA ARG A 95 -7.88 -10.11 -5.95
C ARG A 95 -7.09 -9.35 -4.88
N LEU A 96 -6.60 -8.15 -5.19
CA LEU A 96 -5.86 -7.33 -4.23
C LEU A 96 -6.71 -6.98 -3.01
N ILE A 97 -7.98 -6.68 -3.21
CA ILE A 97 -8.91 -6.33 -2.14
C ILE A 97 -9.30 -7.56 -1.33
N THR A 98 -9.75 -8.63 -1.99
CA THR A 98 -10.40 -9.76 -1.31
C THR A 98 -9.41 -10.80 -0.79
N GLU A 99 -8.34 -11.11 -1.53
CA GLU A 99 -7.39 -12.16 -1.18
C GLU A 99 -6.14 -11.57 -0.49
N ALA A 100 -5.53 -10.53 -1.09
CA ALA A 100 -4.35 -9.92 -0.52
C ALA A 100 -4.67 -8.97 0.65
N GLN A 101 -5.94 -8.55 0.80
CA GLN A 101 -6.43 -7.69 1.87
C GLN A 101 -5.63 -6.40 2.01
N VAL A 102 -5.35 -5.74 0.90
CA VAL A 102 -4.65 -4.47 0.91
C VAL A 102 -5.51 -3.36 1.50
N SER A 103 -4.89 -2.37 2.13
CA SER A 103 -5.58 -1.25 2.77
C SER A 103 -6.03 -0.17 1.78
N ALA A 104 -5.33 -0.05 0.65
CA ALA A 104 -5.66 0.87 -0.43
C ALA A 104 -5.02 0.39 -1.73
N LEU A 105 -5.59 0.82 -2.88
CA LEU A 105 -5.04 0.60 -4.20
C LEU A 105 -4.36 1.88 -4.72
N PHE A 106 -3.21 1.72 -5.35
CA PHE A 106 -2.52 2.76 -6.11
C PHE A 106 -2.33 2.25 -7.53
N GLY A 107 -2.86 2.95 -8.53
CA GLY A 107 -2.70 2.44 -9.87
C GLY A 107 -3.58 3.06 -10.93
N CYS A 108 -3.60 2.37 -12.04
CA CYS A 108 -4.08 2.81 -13.32
C CYS A 108 -3.32 4.01 -13.90
N TRP A 109 -3.24 4.05 -15.22
CA TRP A 109 -2.68 5.17 -15.96
C TRP A 109 -3.68 5.75 -16.96
N THR A 110 -4.51 4.92 -17.56
CA THR A 110 -5.54 5.35 -18.50
C THR A 110 -6.89 5.50 -17.83
N SER A 111 -7.73 6.38 -18.39
CA SER A 111 -9.12 6.50 -17.96
C SER A 111 -9.94 5.23 -18.22
N ALA A 112 -9.57 4.45 -19.22
CA ALA A 112 -10.19 3.15 -19.47
C ALA A 112 -9.93 2.15 -18.35
N CYS A 113 -8.68 2.09 -17.85
CA CYS A 113 -8.34 1.31 -16.65
C CYS A 113 -9.16 1.76 -15.44
N ARG A 114 -9.11 3.06 -15.14
CA ARG A 114 -9.85 3.63 -13.99
C ARG A 114 -11.33 3.26 -14.03
N LYS A 115 -11.98 3.41 -15.19
CA LYS A 115 -13.40 3.08 -15.35
C LYS A 115 -13.69 1.58 -15.23
N ALA A 116 -12.74 0.72 -15.56
CA ALA A 116 -12.90 -0.72 -15.37
C ALA A 116 -12.73 -1.13 -13.89
N VAL A 117 -11.85 -0.46 -13.15
CA VAL A 117 -11.57 -0.75 -11.74
C VAL A 117 -12.56 -0.09 -10.80
N LEU A 118 -13.11 1.07 -11.15
CA LEU A 118 -14.00 1.86 -10.29
C LEU A 118 -15.19 1.05 -9.74
N PRO A 119 -15.96 0.26 -10.52
CA PRO A 119 -17.06 -0.54 -9.99
C PRO A 119 -16.62 -1.57 -8.94
N VAL A 120 -15.40 -2.13 -9.07
CA VAL A 120 -14.84 -3.07 -8.11
C VAL A 120 -14.55 -2.36 -6.80
N VAL A 121 -13.87 -1.22 -6.86
CA VAL A 121 -13.52 -0.42 -5.68
C VAL A 121 -14.77 0.07 -4.94
N GLU A 122 -15.78 0.53 -5.67
CA GLU A 122 -17.07 0.96 -5.11
C GLU A 122 -17.85 -0.20 -4.50
N GLY A 123 -17.91 -1.34 -5.19
CA GLY A 123 -18.61 -2.53 -4.71
C GLY A 123 -18.06 -3.07 -3.40
N HIS A 124 -16.75 -2.98 -3.20
CA HIS A 124 -16.08 -3.37 -1.97
C HIS A 124 -15.95 -2.24 -0.94
N GLN A 125 -16.44 -1.03 -1.24
CA GLN A 125 -16.25 0.16 -0.40
C GLN A 125 -14.78 0.41 -0.07
N HIS A 126 -13.91 0.11 -1.02
CA HIS A 126 -12.46 0.22 -0.87
C HIS A 126 -11.96 1.59 -1.32
N LEU A 127 -10.67 1.87 -1.12
CA LEU A 127 -10.05 3.14 -1.49
C LEU A 127 -9.01 2.95 -2.59
N MET A 128 -9.07 3.81 -3.62
CA MET A 128 -8.09 3.85 -4.69
C MET A 128 -7.52 5.25 -4.89
N PHE A 129 -6.21 5.35 -5.08
CA PHE A 129 -5.50 6.56 -5.49
C PHE A 129 -5.16 6.46 -6.98
N TYR A 130 -5.67 7.40 -7.77
CA TYR A 130 -5.40 7.52 -9.19
C TYR A 130 -4.37 8.63 -9.44
N PRO A 131 -3.14 8.28 -9.89
CA PRO A 131 -2.00 9.19 -9.80
C PRO A 131 -1.85 10.18 -10.95
N VAL A 132 -2.57 10.01 -12.06
CA VAL A 132 -2.38 10.81 -13.26
C VAL A 132 -3.55 11.75 -13.50
N GLN A 133 -3.41 12.65 -14.50
CA GLN A 133 -4.46 13.56 -14.91
C GLN A 133 -5.71 12.81 -15.41
N TYR A 134 -6.87 13.43 -15.28
CA TYR A 134 -8.14 12.87 -15.72
C TYR A 134 -9.02 13.96 -16.34
N GLU A 135 -10.10 13.54 -17.01
CA GLU A 135 -10.97 14.44 -17.78
C GLU A 135 -11.84 15.36 -16.93
N GLY A 136 -11.89 15.15 -15.63
CA GLY A 136 -12.84 15.80 -14.73
C GLY A 136 -14.25 15.19 -14.80
N MET A 137 -15.21 15.82 -14.13
CA MET A 137 -16.65 15.48 -14.16
C MET A 137 -16.98 14.03 -13.72
N GLU A 138 -16.05 13.35 -13.06
CA GLU A 138 -16.23 12.05 -12.42
C GLU A 138 -16.02 12.21 -10.92
N GLN A 139 -16.91 11.67 -10.12
CA GLN A 139 -16.84 11.74 -8.68
C GLN A 139 -17.12 10.36 -8.07
N SER A 140 -16.27 9.96 -7.15
CA SER A 140 -16.47 8.78 -6.32
C SER A 140 -15.95 9.04 -4.92
N ARG A 141 -16.61 8.48 -3.92
CA ARG A 141 -16.12 8.50 -2.52
C ARG A 141 -14.92 7.58 -2.33
N HIS A 142 -14.70 6.68 -3.27
CA HIS A 142 -13.75 5.59 -3.21
C HIS A 142 -12.51 5.85 -4.06
N LEU A 143 -12.48 6.99 -4.78
CA LEU A 143 -11.39 7.33 -5.69
C LEU A 143 -10.83 8.71 -5.38
N LEU A 144 -9.54 8.77 -5.03
CA LEU A 144 -8.80 10.01 -4.88
C LEU A 144 -8.02 10.30 -6.15
N TYR A 145 -8.34 11.42 -6.78
CA TYR A 145 -7.65 11.92 -7.96
C TYR A 145 -6.50 12.79 -7.49
N THR A 146 -5.27 12.36 -7.71
CA THR A 146 -4.06 13.10 -7.33
C THR A 146 -3.39 13.80 -8.50
N GLY A 147 -3.84 13.53 -9.74
CA GLY A 147 -3.42 14.21 -10.94
C GLY A 147 -4.24 15.45 -11.26
N ALA A 148 -3.76 16.22 -12.24
CA ALA A 148 -4.38 17.48 -12.65
C ALA A 148 -5.74 17.26 -13.35
N ALA A 149 -6.69 18.12 -13.04
CA ALA A 149 -7.96 18.25 -13.76
C ALA A 149 -7.85 19.27 -14.92
N PRO A 150 -8.80 19.30 -15.88
CA PRO A 150 -8.72 20.16 -17.04
C PRO A 150 -8.58 21.66 -16.74
N ASN A 151 -9.20 22.15 -15.68
CA ASN A 151 -9.07 23.54 -15.24
C ASN A 151 -7.66 23.91 -14.73
N GLN A 152 -6.85 22.93 -14.38
CA GLN A 152 -5.47 23.12 -13.92
C GLN A 152 -4.45 23.01 -15.06
N GLN A 153 -4.79 22.35 -16.16
CA GLN A 153 -3.87 22.02 -17.25
C GLN A 153 -4.36 22.53 -18.61
N ILE A 154 -5.55 22.13 -19.04
CA ILE A 154 -6.03 22.40 -20.40
C ILE A 154 -6.51 23.85 -20.54
N VAL A 155 -7.30 24.34 -19.60
CA VAL A 155 -7.85 25.71 -19.65
C VAL A 155 -6.74 26.76 -19.61
N PRO A 156 -5.75 26.72 -18.70
CA PRO A 156 -4.62 27.64 -18.74
C PRO A 156 -3.80 27.52 -20.03
N GLY A 157 -3.59 26.32 -20.54
CA GLY A 157 -2.88 26.10 -21.81
C GLY A 157 -3.59 26.73 -23.00
N ALA A 158 -4.92 26.59 -23.07
CA ALA A 158 -5.74 27.21 -24.13
C ALA A 158 -5.76 28.76 -24.04
N HIS A 159 -5.64 29.32 -22.85
CA HIS A 159 -5.55 30.80 -22.68
C HIS A 159 -4.16 31.34 -23.05
N TRP A 160 -3.13 30.50 -22.96
CA TRP A 160 -1.75 30.90 -23.29
C TRP A 160 -1.47 30.79 -24.80
N ALA A 161 -2.10 29.86 -25.53
CA ALA A 161 -1.92 29.63 -26.95
C ALA A 161 -2.61 30.68 -27.84
#